data_250589f331bfd84002f83d7ed3236b18
#
_entry.id   250589f331bfd84002f83d7ed3236b18
#
_cell.length_a   1.000
_cell.length_b   1.000
_cell.length_c   1.000
_cell.angle_alpha   90.00
_cell.angle_beta   90.00
_cell.angle_gamma   90.00
#
_symmetry.space_group_name_H-M   'P 1'
#
loop_
_entity.id
_entity.type
_entity.pdbx_description
1 polymer ?
#
loop_
_entity_poly.entity_id
_entity_poly.type
_entity_poly.pdbx_seq_one_letter_code
_entity_poly.pdbx_strand_id
1 'polypeptide(L)'
;MAHGCYWKKCSFGDVSLDYIGRYEGASAAVLADRIEAIVRETGQTGFHFVDEAAPPKSLKALATELIARNTDISWWGNIRFEKTFSPELCELLADSGCIAVSGGLEVASDRLLNLMKKGVSVDQV
;
A
#
# COMPACT_ATOMS: atom_id res chain seq x y z
N MET A 1 -1.45 3.51 -6.32
CA MET A 1 -1.65 4.68 -5.43
C MET A 1 -0.54 5.70 -5.58
N ALA A 2 0.70 5.26 -5.76
CA ALA A 2 1.83 6.14 -5.99
C ALA A 2 2.86 5.51 -6.93
N HIS A 3 3.73 6.33 -7.51
CA HIS A 3 4.95 5.87 -8.15
C HIS A 3 6.10 5.88 -7.15
N GLY A 4 6.97 4.88 -7.22
CA GLY A 4 8.15 4.75 -6.39
C GLY A 4 7.87 4.29 -4.95
N CYS A 5 8.96 4.11 -4.20
CA CYS A 5 8.91 3.67 -2.81
C CYS A 5 9.08 4.85 -1.86
N TYR A 6 8.15 5.06 -0.92
CA TYR A 6 8.24 6.15 0.06
C TYR A 6 9.36 5.97 1.09
N TRP A 7 9.80 4.72 1.35
CA TRP A 7 10.85 4.43 2.34
C TRP A 7 12.25 4.80 1.86
N LYS A 8 12.64 4.39 0.65
CA LYS A 8 13.89 4.76 -0.05
C LYS A 8 15.20 4.47 0.69
N LYS A 9 15.23 3.61 1.71
CA LYS A 9 16.40 3.39 2.58
C LYS A 9 16.98 1.99 2.51
N CYS A 10 16.25 1.02 1.93
CA CYS A 10 16.73 -0.36 1.83
C CYS A 10 18.02 -0.43 1.02
N SER A 11 19.03 -1.15 1.53
CA SER A 11 20.33 -1.27 0.87
C SER A 11 20.31 -2.13 -0.40
N PHE A 12 19.24 -2.89 -0.60
CA PHE A 12 19.04 -3.76 -1.78
C PHE A 12 18.11 -3.12 -2.84
N GLY A 13 17.46 -2.00 -2.51
CA GLY A 13 16.62 -1.27 -3.47
C GLY A 13 17.44 -0.28 -4.28
N ASP A 14 17.33 -0.32 -5.59
CA ASP A 14 18.01 0.64 -6.46
C ASP A 14 17.23 1.95 -6.56
N VAL A 15 17.46 2.84 -5.59
CA VAL A 15 16.84 4.17 -5.55
C VAL A 15 17.44 5.16 -6.56
N SER A 16 18.48 4.75 -7.32
CA SER A 16 19.03 5.56 -8.41
C SER A 16 18.13 5.54 -9.65
N LEU A 17 17.26 4.54 -9.77
CA LEU A 17 16.27 4.47 -10.83
C LEU A 17 15.18 5.53 -10.61
N ASP A 18 14.96 6.38 -11.58
CA ASP A 18 14.03 7.51 -11.51
C ASP A 18 12.64 7.12 -11.02
N TYR A 19 12.10 6.00 -11.50
CA TYR A 19 10.74 5.54 -11.13
C TYR A 19 10.64 5.03 -9.68
N ILE A 20 11.78 4.60 -9.06
CA ILE A 20 11.84 4.22 -7.64
C ILE A 20 12.19 5.44 -6.78
N GLY A 21 13.14 6.25 -7.25
CA GLY A 21 13.63 7.44 -6.54
C GLY A 21 12.60 8.56 -6.44
N ARG A 22 11.71 8.68 -7.43
CA ARG A 22 10.63 9.66 -7.43
C ARG A 22 9.40 9.07 -6.73
N TYR A 23 8.93 9.74 -5.69
CA TYR A 23 7.68 9.36 -5.03
C TYR A 23 6.59 10.39 -5.37
N GLU A 24 5.58 9.95 -6.08
CA GLU A 24 4.43 10.77 -6.47
C GLU A 24 3.13 10.05 -6.10
N GLY A 25 2.45 10.56 -5.08
CA GLY A 25 1.17 10.02 -4.61
C GLY A 25 -0.02 10.64 -5.33
N ALA A 26 -1.01 9.83 -5.71
CA ALA A 26 -2.30 10.32 -6.14
C ALA A 26 -3.21 10.56 -4.92
N SER A 27 -4.12 11.54 -5.00
CA SER A 27 -5.12 11.74 -3.94
C SER A 27 -6.15 10.60 -3.93
N ALA A 28 -6.75 10.35 -2.77
CA ALA A 28 -7.78 9.32 -2.62
C ALA A 28 -8.97 9.55 -3.56
N ALA A 29 -9.42 10.79 -3.71
CA ALA A 29 -10.51 11.14 -4.61
C ALA A 29 -10.19 10.80 -6.07
N VAL A 30 -8.99 11.16 -6.56
CA VAL A 30 -8.56 10.83 -7.93
C VAL A 30 -8.46 9.32 -8.13
N LEU A 31 -7.99 8.57 -7.12
CA LEU A 31 -7.95 7.11 -7.19
C LEU A 31 -9.35 6.51 -7.26
N ALA A 32 -10.27 6.97 -6.42
CA ALA A 32 -11.66 6.51 -6.42
C ALA A 32 -12.35 6.82 -7.77
N ASP A 33 -12.16 8.03 -8.32
CA ASP A 33 -12.68 8.38 -9.65
C ASP A 33 -12.20 7.43 -10.74
N ARG A 34 -10.91 7.07 -10.71
CA ARG A 34 -10.33 6.12 -11.67
C ARG A 34 -10.86 4.70 -11.48
N ILE A 35 -11.00 4.25 -10.24
CA ILE A 35 -11.58 2.94 -9.92
C ILE A 35 -13.00 2.87 -10.45
N GLU A 36 -13.85 3.85 -10.15
CA GLU A 36 -15.23 3.89 -10.62
C GLU A 36 -15.33 3.96 -12.16
N ALA A 37 -14.42 4.68 -12.82
CA ALA A 37 -14.33 4.70 -14.28
C ALA A 37 -14.01 3.31 -14.84
N ILE A 38 -13.03 2.60 -14.28
CA ILE A 38 -12.67 1.24 -14.69
C ILE A 38 -13.84 0.28 -14.49
N VAL A 39 -14.51 0.35 -13.34
CA VAL A 39 -15.71 -0.48 -13.08
C VAL A 39 -16.78 -0.23 -14.13
N ARG A 40 -17.07 1.03 -14.46
CA ARG A 40 -18.06 1.37 -15.51
C ARG A 40 -17.67 0.86 -16.89
N GLU A 41 -16.40 0.97 -17.25
CA GLU A 41 -15.92 0.59 -18.58
C GLU A 41 -15.80 -0.92 -18.77
N THR A 42 -15.40 -1.64 -17.72
CA THR A 42 -15.03 -3.06 -17.82
C THR A 42 -16.01 -4.01 -17.13
N GLY A 43 -16.80 -3.52 -16.18
CA GLY A 43 -17.61 -4.34 -15.28
C GLY A 43 -16.80 -5.11 -14.24
N GLN A 44 -15.47 -4.91 -14.17
CA GLN A 44 -14.60 -5.60 -13.21
C GLN A 44 -14.58 -4.85 -11.88
N THR A 45 -14.69 -5.60 -10.78
CA THR A 45 -14.70 -5.07 -9.41
C THR A 45 -13.52 -5.56 -8.58
N GLY A 46 -12.62 -6.36 -9.14
CA GLY A 46 -11.40 -6.83 -8.49
C GLY A 46 -10.17 -5.99 -8.89
N PHE A 47 -9.42 -5.48 -7.90
CA PHE A 47 -8.27 -4.61 -8.13
C PHE A 47 -7.01 -5.11 -7.43
N HIS A 48 -5.88 -5.06 -8.13
CA HIS A 48 -4.57 -5.18 -7.54
C HIS A 48 -3.83 -3.85 -7.65
N PHE A 49 -3.46 -3.27 -6.51
CA PHE A 49 -2.61 -2.08 -6.46
C PHE A 49 -1.14 -2.51 -6.52
N VAL A 50 -0.49 -2.16 -7.62
CA VAL A 50 0.89 -2.57 -7.94
C VAL A 50 1.95 -1.61 -7.38
N ASP A 51 1.65 -0.90 -6.32
CA ASP A 51 2.61 -0.03 -5.64
C ASP A 51 3.78 -0.85 -5.09
N GLU A 52 4.98 -0.26 -5.04
CA GLU A 52 6.15 -0.88 -4.39
C GLU A 52 5.89 -1.11 -2.89
N ALA A 53 5.27 -0.15 -2.25
CA ALA A 53 4.70 -0.23 -0.91
C ALA A 53 3.71 0.92 -0.72
N ALA A 54 2.46 0.61 -0.45
CA ALA A 54 1.44 1.63 -0.22
C ALA A 54 1.59 2.24 1.19
N PRO A 55 1.71 3.58 1.31
CA PRO A 55 1.80 4.21 2.62
C PRO A 55 0.50 4.05 3.42
N PRO A 56 0.58 3.76 4.74
CA PRO A 56 -0.60 3.60 5.59
C PRO A 56 -1.57 4.79 5.53
N LYS A 57 -1.05 6.02 5.44
CA LYS A 57 -1.86 7.23 5.30
C LYS A 57 -2.66 7.25 3.99
N SER A 58 -2.06 6.84 2.89
CA SER A 58 -2.73 6.79 1.58
C SER A 58 -3.78 5.68 1.54
N LEU A 59 -3.48 4.52 2.14
CA LEU A 59 -4.43 3.42 2.30
C LEU A 59 -5.65 3.85 3.13
N LYS A 60 -5.42 4.50 4.27
CA LYS A 60 -6.50 5.04 5.11
C LYS A 60 -7.38 6.02 4.35
N ALA A 61 -6.79 6.97 3.63
CA ALA A 61 -7.54 7.96 2.86
C ALA A 61 -8.37 7.29 1.75
N LEU A 62 -7.79 6.34 1.01
CA LEU A 62 -8.50 5.61 -0.03
C LEU A 62 -9.65 4.78 0.54
N ALA A 63 -9.41 4.02 1.62
CA ALA A 63 -10.44 3.22 2.27
C ALA A 63 -11.62 4.08 2.73
N THR A 64 -11.33 5.22 3.37
CA THR A 64 -12.36 6.19 3.79
C THR A 64 -13.18 6.70 2.60
N GLU A 65 -12.51 7.02 1.49
CA GLU A 65 -13.17 7.53 0.27
C GLU A 65 -14.05 6.46 -0.39
N LEU A 66 -13.57 5.22 -0.50
CA LEU A 66 -14.32 4.10 -1.07
C LEU A 66 -15.59 3.80 -0.26
N ILE A 67 -15.49 3.78 1.07
CA ILE A 67 -16.63 3.60 1.97
C ILE A 67 -17.63 4.76 1.83
N ALA A 68 -17.14 6.00 1.85
CA ALA A 68 -18.00 7.19 1.73
C ALA A 68 -18.78 7.23 0.41
N ARG A 69 -18.20 6.71 -0.68
CA ARG A 69 -18.85 6.60 -1.99
C ARG A 69 -19.70 5.35 -2.16
N ASN A 70 -19.66 4.43 -1.20
CA ASN A 70 -20.28 3.11 -1.31
C ASN A 70 -19.79 2.36 -2.58
N THR A 71 -18.49 2.44 -2.85
CA THR A 71 -17.87 1.79 -4.01
C THR A 71 -17.62 0.32 -3.68
N ASP A 72 -18.40 -0.58 -4.29
CA ASP A 72 -18.36 -2.03 -4.05
C ASP A 72 -17.28 -2.68 -4.93
N ILE A 73 -16.09 -2.84 -4.36
CA ILE A 73 -14.94 -3.50 -4.99
C ILE A 73 -14.23 -4.42 -4.00
N SER A 74 -13.48 -5.37 -4.54
CA SER A 74 -12.47 -6.12 -3.79
C SER A 74 -11.08 -5.71 -4.24
N TRP A 75 -10.17 -5.52 -3.30
CA TRP A 75 -8.82 -5.10 -3.66
C TRP A 75 -7.74 -5.69 -2.75
N TRP A 76 -6.51 -5.71 -3.24
CA TRP A 76 -5.32 -6.05 -2.47
C TRP A 76 -4.11 -5.25 -2.97
N GLY A 77 -3.04 -5.22 -2.18
CA GLY A 77 -1.83 -4.48 -2.56
C GLY A 77 -0.63 -4.76 -1.67
N ASN A 78 0.49 -4.14 -2.02
CA ASN A 78 1.75 -4.32 -1.31
C ASN A 78 1.92 -3.25 -0.24
N ILE A 79 2.38 -3.68 0.94
CA ILE A 79 2.66 -2.81 2.08
C ILE A 79 4.08 -3.06 2.62
N ARG A 80 4.57 -2.15 3.45
CA ARG A 80 5.62 -2.45 4.44
C ARG A 80 4.94 -2.71 5.77
N PHE A 81 5.33 -3.80 6.44
CA PHE A 81 4.87 -4.02 7.81
C PHE A 81 5.42 -2.93 8.73
N GLU A 82 4.53 -2.14 9.31
CA GLU A 82 4.84 -0.98 10.15
C GLU A 82 3.89 -0.93 11.34
N LYS A 83 4.33 -0.32 12.43
CA LYS A 83 3.50 -0.13 13.64
C LYS A 83 2.23 0.71 13.40
N THR A 84 2.20 1.45 12.31
CA THR A 84 1.04 2.25 11.90
C THR A 84 -0.15 1.42 11.43
N PHE A 85 0.04 0.13 11.14
CA PHE A 85 -1.07 -0.79 10.87
C PHE A 85 -1.70 -1.26 12.19
N SER A 86 -2.50 -0.36 12.80
CA SER A 86 -3.28 -0.70 13.98
C SER A 86 -4.49 -1.57 13.63
N PRO A 87 -5.10 -2.28 14.62
CA PRO A 87 -6.33 -3.02 14.40
C PRO A 87 -7.42 -2.19 13.72
N GLU A 88 -7.62 -0.94 14.16
CA GLU A 88 -8.64 -0.04 13.60
C GLU A 88 -8.35 0.31 12.13
N LEU A 89 -7.07 0.46 11.76
CA LEU A 89 -6.72 0.67 10.35
C LEU A 89 -7.00 -0.60 9.54
N CYS A 90 -6.66 -1.77 10.08
CA CYS A 90 -6.92 -3.04 9.40
C CYS A 90 -8.43 -3.28 9.19
N GLU A 91 -9.27 -2.99 10.20
CA GLU A 91 -10.72 -3.04 10.08
C GLU A 91 -11.24 -2.09 9.01
N LEU A 92 -10.78 -0.83 9.01
CA LEU A 92 -11.15 0.15 7.99
C LEU A 92 -10.78 -0.32 6.57
N LEU A 93 -9.60 -0.92 6.40
CA LEU A 93 -9.20 -1.48 5.12
C LEU A 93 -10.12 -2.62 4.70
N ALA A 94 -10.43 -3.55 5.61
CA ALA A 94 -11.35 -4.65 5.35
C ALA A 94 -12.75 -4.14 4.95
N ASP A 95 -13.30 -3.17 5.67
CA ASP A 95 -14.60 -2.55 5.37
C ASP A 95 -14.62 -1.88 3.99
N SER A 96 -13.48 -1.42 3.49
CA SER A 96 -13.35 -0.84 2.14
C SER A 96 -13.18 -1.87 1.02
N GLY A 97 -13.27 -3.17 1.34
CA GLY A 97 -13.10 -4.25 0.38
C GLY A 97 -11.67 -4.78 0.23
N CYS A 98 -10.75 -4.44 1.14
CA CYS A 98 -9.42 -5.05 1.16
C CYS A 98 -9.50 -6.51 1.59
N ILE A 99 -9.16 -7.43 0.69
CA ILE A 99 -9.20 -8.87 0.95
C ILE A 99 -7.85 -9.45 1.38
N ALA A 100 -6.76 -8.75 1.09
CA ALA A 100 -5.41 -9.19 1.43
C ALA A 100 -4.41 -8.04 1.34
N VAL A 101 -3.28 -8.21 2.03
CA VAL A 101 -2.09 -7.38 1.84
C VAL A 101 -0.87 -8.29 1.71
N SER A 102 0.10 -7.86 0.92
CA SER A 102 1.40 -8.53 0.77
C SER A 102 2.51 -7.62 1.28
N GLY A 103 3.46 -8.19 2.00
CA GLY A 103 4.60 -7.43 2.49
C GLY A 103 5.85 -8.30 2.60
N GLY A 104 7.01 -7.73 2.24
CA GLY A 104 8.28 -8.42 2.33
C GLY A 104 8.88 -8.33 3.74
N LEU A 105 9.04 -9.47 4.42
CA LEU A 105 9.88 -9.56 5.61
C LEU A 105 11.36 -9.62 5.23
N GLU A 106 11.68 -10.27 4.14
CA GLU A 106 13.03 -10.56 3.62
C GLU A 106 13.77 -11.60 4.47
N VAL A 107 13.86 -11.38 5.78
CA VAL A 107 14.58 -12.27 6.71
C VAL A 107 14.07 -12.11 8.15
N ALA A 108 13.90 -13.21 8.86
CA ALA A 108 13.51 -13.21 10.27
C ALA A 108 14.73 -13.01 11.20
N SER A 109 15.44 -11.89 11.06
CA SER A 109 16.61 -11.53 11.87
C SER A 109 16.75 -10.03 11.97
N ASP A 110 16.59 -9.46 13.17
CA ASP A 110 16.74 -8.02 13.41
C ASP A 110 18.12 -7.49 13.00
N ARG A 111 19.18 -8.28 13.24
CA ARG A 111 20.54 -7.91 12.81
C ARG A 111 20.61 -7.72 11.29
N LEU A 112 20.03 -8.61 10.51
CA LEU A 112 20.04 -8.51 9.05
C LEU A 112 19.09 -7.44 8.55
N LEU A 113 17.89 -7.31 9.15
CA LEU A 113 16.94 -6.22 8.82
C LEU A 113 17.59 -4.83 9.02
N ASN A 114 18.39 -4.67 10.10
CA ASN A 114 19.13 -3.45 10.36
C ASN A 114 20.24 -3.21 9.31
N LEU A 115 21.01 -4.24 8.93
CA LEU A 115 22.00 -4.13 7.85
C LEU A 115 21.37 -3.75 6.51
N MET A 116 20.19 -4.29 6.21
CA MET A 116 19.41 -3.99 5.01
C MET A 116 18.73 -2.62 5.08
N LYS A 117 18.77 -1.94 6.22
CA LYS A 117 18.06 -0.68 6.47
C LYS A 117 16.56 -0.77 6.18
N LYS A 118 15.99 -1.94 6.46
CA LYS A 118 14.56 -2.23 6.22
C LYS A 118 13.65 -1.34 7.07
N GLY A 119 14.09 -0.96 8.28
CA GLY A 119 13.36 -0.06 9.17
C GLY A 119 12.15 -0.70 9.85
N VAL A 120 12.15 -2.03 9.97
CA VAL A 120 11.19 -2.82 10.74
C VAL A 120 11.95 -3.86 11.56
N SER A 121 11.35 -4.37 12.62
CA SER A 121 11.84 -5.53 13.40
C SER A 121 10.99 -6.77 13.13
N VAL A 122 11.52 -7.94 13.52
CA VAL A 122 10.79 -9.21 13.42
C VAL A 122 9.47 -9.15 14.20
N ASP A 123 9.46 -8.53 15.38
CA ASP A 123 8.26 -8.39 16.23
C ASP A 123 7.18 -7.47 15.64
N GLN A 124 7.49 -6.69 14.58
CA GLN A 124 6.54 -5.79 13.93
C GLN A 124 5.82 -6.42 12.74
N VAL A 125 6.26 -7.58 12.31
CA VAL A 125 5.77 -8.32 11.15
C VAL A 125 4.91 -9.49 11.60
#